data_6ae51dc440f2e777e9125db83874505b
#
_entry.id   6ae51dc440f2e777e9125db83874505b
#
_cell.length_a   1.000
_cell.length_b   1.000
_cell.length_c   1.000
_cell.angle_alpha   90.00
_cell.angle_beta   90.00
_cell.angle_gamma   90.00
#
_symmetry.space_group_name_H-M   'P 1'
#
loop_
_entity.id
_entity.type
_entity.pdbx_description
1 polymer ?
#
loop_
_entity_poly.entity_id
_entity_poly.type
_entity_poly.pdbx_seq_one_letter_code
_entity_poly.pdbx_strand_id
1 'polypeptide(L)'
;MAKDQRNVEAITPMEEDFAKWYTDICLKAELVDYASVKGFMILRPYGYAIWENIQRIMDGMFKKTGHVNVAMPVLIPESLLKKEGELVEGFAPEVAWVTHGGSEQLEERLAFRPTSETMFCDHWSHVLHSYRELPMLYNQWCSVIRWEKTTRPFLRSREFWWQEGHTIHETAAEAEAETEQQLNCYADVCKNALAMPVVKGRKTDKEKFAGAEATYTIECMMKDHKALQSGTSHFFGDKFSRAYDVTFTGRDNTLQYPFQTSWGASTRLIGAIIMTHSDNHGLVLPPVIAPTQVVVIPIAQHKEGVLEAAASLRDRLTAAGIRVSMDDSDQSAGWKFAQYEMKGVPLRVEIGPKDMEKGQCCIARRDTGEKTFVPLTELESAVQKLLQDVHDNLYAMAAKNLEDNTFDMTSWEEVKEMAQGKGGFARTKWCGSLECELAMKEKAGVSSRCMPLKQSGTTGKCVVCGKECTTDIYWGVAY
;
A
#
# COMPACT_ATOMS: atom_id res chain seq x y z
N MET A 1 -6.16 -46.41 -7.93
CA MET A 1 -5.60 -45.11 -8.29
C MET A 1 -5.28 -44.40 -7.00
N ALA A 2 -4.00 -44.17 -6.72
CA ALA A 2 -3.57 -43.40 -5.53
C ALA A 2 -4.13 -41.97 -5.68
N LYS A 3 -4.90 -41.51 -4.70
CA LYS A 3 -5.31 -40.11 -4.61
C LYS A 3 -4.04 -39.29 -4.47
N ASP A 4 -3.77 -38.44 -5.44
CA ASP A 4 -2.69 -37.46 -5.39
C ASP A 4 -3.03 -36.47 -4.26
N GLN A 5 -2.56 -36.77 -3.06
CA GLN A 5 -2.66 -35.86 -1.91
C GLN A 5 -1.68 -34.71 -2.20
N ARG A 6 -2.16 -33.66 -2.84
CA ARG A 6 -1.38 -32.41 -2.94
C ARG A 6 -1.17 -31.87 -1.54
N ASN A 7 0.03 -32.08 -1.03
CA ASN A 7 0.46 -31.42 0.20
C ASN A 7 0.55 -29.90 -0.07
N VAL A 8 0.09 -29.09 0.86
CA VAL A 8 0.36 -27.65 0.82
C VAL A 8 1.87 -27.51 0.96
N GLU A 9 2.51 -26.94 -0.07
CA GLU A 9 3.96 -26.78 -0.08
C GLU A 9 4.41 -25.80 1.00
N ALA A 10 5.44 -26.18 1.77
CA ALA A 10 6.09 -25.28 2.70
C ALA A 10 6.75 -24.10 1.96
N ILE A 11 6.76 -22.94 2.60
CA ILE A 11 7.50 -21.76 2.14
C ILE A 11 8.89 -21.73 2.78
N THR A 12 9.83 -21.01 2.16
CA THR A 12 11.14 -20.76 2.76
C THR A 12 10.96 -20.01 4.09
N PRO A 13 11.63 -20.42 5.18
CA PRO A 13 11.57 -19.66 6.43
C PRO A 13 12.09 -18.23 6.26
N MET A 14 11.41 -17.29 6.92
CA MET A 14 11.73 -15.86 6.85
C MET A 14 13.17 -15.56 7.29
N GLU A 15 13.64 -16.26 8.30
CA GLU A 15 14.98 -16.11 8.89
C GLU A 15 16.10 -16.66 7.98
N GLU A 16 15.76 -17.58 7.07
CA GLU A 16 16.70 -18.16 6.11
C GLU A 16 16.88 -17.24 4.90
N ASP A 17 15.79 -16.80 4.29
CA ASP A 17 15.78 -15.89 3.15
C ASP A 17 14.49 -15.08 3.11
N PHE A 18 14.52 -13.85 3.63
CA PHE A 18 13.37 -12.96 3.66
C PHE A 18 12.80 -12.64 2.27
N ALA A 19 13.67 -12.49 1.29
CA ALA A 19 13.26 -12.16 -0.08
C ALA A 19 12.54 -13.33 -0.75
N LYS A 20 13.03 -14.56 -0.52
CA LYS A 20 12.43 -15.78 -1.02
C LYS A 20 11.14 -16.12 -0.27
N TRP A 21 11.13 -16.00 1.06
CA TRP A 21 9.93 -16.10 1.89
C TRP A 21 8.80 -15.21 1.37
N TYR A 22 9.09 -13.93 1.11
CA TYR A 22 8.13 -12.98 0.55
C TYR A 22 7.57 -13.43 -0.80
N THR A 23 8.45 -13.85 -1.71
CA THR A 23 8.04 -14.30 -3.05
C THR A 23 7.24 -15.60 -2.98
N ASP A 24 7.64 -16.54 -2.11
CA ASP A 24 6.91 -17.79 -1.89
C ASP A 24 5.48 -17.51 -1.42
N ILE A 25 5.27 -16.56 -0.49
CA ILE A 25 3.93 -16.17 -0.05
C ILE A 25 3.12 -15.59 -1.22
N CYS A 26 3.71 -14.66 -2.00
CA CYS A 26 3.01 -14.06 -3.14
C CYS A 26 2.46 -15.11 -4.12
N LEU A 27 3.24 -16.17 -4.37
CA LEU A 27 2.87 -17.24 -5.32
C LEU A 27 1.96 -18.29 -4.70
N LYS A 28 2.31 -18.79 -3.49
CA LYS A 28 1.62 -19.93 -2.86
C LYS A 28 0.31 -19.56 -2.19
N ALA A 29 0.17 -18.31 -1.71
CA ALA A 29 -1.13 -17.77 -1.31
C ALA A 29 -2.02 -17.36 -2.50
N GLU A 30 -1.59 -17.65 -3.73
CA GLU A 30 -2.31 -17.37 -4.97
C GLU A 30 -2.64 -15.90 -5.20
N LEU A 31 -1.72 -15.00 -4.83
CA LEU A 31 -1.91 -13.55 -4.99
C LEU A 31 -1.52 -13.08 -6.38
N VAL A 32 -0.41 -13.60 -6.92
CA VAL A 32 0.11 -13.24 -8.24
C VAL A 32 0.65 -14.45 -8.98
N ASP A 33 0.85 -14.25 -10.28
CA ASP A 33 1.65 -15.12 -11.14
C ASP A 33 2.51 -14.28 -12.07
N TYR A 34 3.56 -14.86 -12.64
CA TYR A 34 4.42 -14.17 -13.58
C TYR A 34 3.78 -14.15 -14.98
N ALA A 35 3.76 -12.97 -15.61
CA ALA A 35 3.34 -12.84 -16.99
C ALA A 35 4.45 -13.27 -17.97
N SER A 36 4.07 -13.52 -19.22
CA SER A 36 5.04 -13.85 -20.30
C SER A 36 6.04 -12.74 -20.57
N VAL A 37 5.64 -11.48 -20.35
CA VAL A 37 6.56 -10.34 -20.44
C VAL A 37 7.27 -10.16 -19.10
N LYS A 38 8.59 -10.26 -19.12
CA LYS A 38 9.43 -10.15 -17.92
C LYS A 38 9.16 -8.86 -17.15
N GLY A 39 8.92 -8.99 -15.85
CA GLY A 39 8.67 -7.87 -14.93
C GLY A 39 7.22 -7.43 -14.85
N PHE A 40 6.33 -8.07 -15.61
CA PHE A 40 4.88 -7.91 -15.49
C PHE A 40 4.30 -9.04 -14.64
N MET A 41 3.23 -8.76 -13.92
CA MET A 41 2.57 -9.69 -13.01
C MET A 41 1.09 -9.83 -13.37
N ILE A 42 0.58 -11.05 -13.22
CA ILE A 42 -0.84 -11.33 -13.23
C ILE A 42 -1.32 -11.27 -11.78
N LEU A 43 -2.20 -10.34 -11.45
CA LEU A 43 -2.91 -10.41 -10.16
C LEU A 43 -3.95 -11.50 -10.26
N ARG A 44 -3.78 -12.57 -9.47
CA ARG A 44 -4.73 -13.67 -9.41
C ARG A 44 -6.01 -13.24 -8.69
N PRO A 45 -7.13 -13.96 -8.85
CA PRO A 45 -8.42 -13.55 -8.26
C PRO A 45 -8.35 -13.23 -6.77
N TYR A 46 -7.59 -14.00 -5.98
CA TYR A 46 -7.45 -13.76 -4.54
C TYR A 46 -6.66 -12.49 -4.24
N GLY A 47 -5.55 -12.27 -4.94
CA GLY A 47 -4.76 -11.04 -4.81
C GLY A 47 -5.53 -9.79 -5.28
N TYR A 48 -6.29 -9.92 -6.38
CA TYR A 48 -7.10 -8.83 -6.89
C TYR A 48 -8.26 -8.47 -5.94
N ALA A 49 -8.89 -9.48 -5.33
CA ALA A 49 -9.96 -9.26 -4.35
C ALA A 49 -9.47 -8.50 -3.09
N ILE A 50 -8.21 -8.69 -2.68
CA ILE A 50 -7.59 -7.85 -1.61
C ILE A 50 -7.52 -6.40 -2.09
N TRP A 51 -7.07 -6.18 -3.34
CA TRP A 51 -6.99 -4.84 -3.93
C TRP A 51 -8.38 -4.19 -4.04
N GLU A 52 -9.40 -4.91 -4.48
CA GLU A 52 -10.78 -4.41 -4.56
C GLU A 52 -11.31 -3.95 -3.18
N ASN A 53 -10.99 -4.69 -2.10
CA ASN A 53 -11.35 -4.28 -0.75
C ASN A 53 -10.63 -3.00 -0.32
N ILE A 54 -9.33 -2.86 -0.62
CA ILE A 54 -8.56 -1.63 -0.36
C ILE A 54 -9.16 -0.48 -1.18
N GLN A 55 -9.39 -0.70 -2.48
CA GLN A 55 -10.00 0.27 -3.38
C GLN A 55 -11.36 0.77 -2.86
N ARG A 56 -12.24 -0.14 -2.48
CA ARG A 56 -13.57 0.20 -1.97
C ARG A 56 -13.51 1.10 -0.74
N ILE A 57 -12.56 0.84 0.17
CA ILE A 57 -12.39 1.64 1.39
C ILE A 57 -11.85 3.03 1.04
N MET A 58 -10.78 3.11 0.25
CA MET A 58 -10.17 4.38 -0.13
C MET A 58 -11.10 5.23 -0.99
N ASP A 59 -11.76 4.63 -1.99
CA ASP A 59 -12.72 5.33 -2.86
C ASP A 59 -13.89 5.91 -2.05
N GLY A 60 -14.36 5.17 -1.05
CA GLY A 60 -15.38 5.66 -0.12
C GLY A 60 -14.91 6.87 0.69
N MET A 61 -13.63 6.93 1.08
CA MET A 61 -13.07 8.09 1.77
C MET A 61 -12.92 9.30 0.83
N PHE A 62 -12.43 9.09 -0.38
CA PHE A 62 -12.31 10.16 -1.39
C PHE A 62 -13.66 10.77 -1.75
N LYS A 63 -14.68 9.96 -1.95
CA LYS A 63 -16.04 10.43 -2.23
C LYS A 63 -16.64 11.24 -1.07
N LYS A 64 -16.35 10.91 0.17
CA LYS A 64 -16.78 11.70 1.34
C LYS A 64 -16.19 13.11 1.37
N THR A 65 -15.03 13.30 0.77
CA THR A 65 -14.35 14.61 0.65
C THR A 65 -14.61 15.30 -0.69
N GLY A 66 -15.58 14.81 -1.47
CA GLY A 66 -16.06 15.45 -2.70
C GLY A 66 -15.31 15.06 -3.97
N HIS A 67 -14.38 14.11 -3.90
CA HIS A 67 -13.64 13.65 -5.08
C HIS A 67 -14.51 12.80 -5.99
N VAL A 68 -14.28 12.93 -7.29
CA VAL A 68 -14.95 12.15 -8.32
C VAL A 68 -13.95 11.37 -9.16
N ASN A 69 -14.34 10.17 -9.59
CA ASN A 69 -13.50 9.34 -10.43
C ASN A 69 -13.60 9.74 -11.89
N VAL A 70 -12.46 9.77 -12.56
CA VAL A 70 -12.31 9.99 -14.00
C VAL A 70 -11.47 8.87 -14.61
N ALA A 71 -11.41 8.81 -15.93
CA ALA A 71 -10.51 7.92 -16.66
C ALA A 71 -9.76 8.71 -17.74
N MET A 72 -8.46 8.80 -17.61
CA MET A 72 -7.58 9.39 -18.61
C MET A 72 -7.06 8.31 -19.56
N PRO A 73 -6.77 8.64 -20.85
CA PRO A 73 -6.15 7.71 -21.77
C PRO A 73 -4.81 7.18 -21.27
N VAL A 74 -4.42 5.99 -21.72
CA VAL A 74 -3.17 5.34 -21.27
C VAL A 74 -1.92 5.89 -21.97
N LEU A 75 -2.08 6.51 -23.14
CA LEU A 75 -0.99 6.99 -23.99
C LEU A 75 -0.87 8.51 -23.92
N ILE A 76 0.37 8.99 -23.79
CA ILE A 76 0.73 10.39 -23.69
C ILE A 76 1.62 10.73 -24.90
N PRO A 77 1.30 11.76 -25.73
CA PRO A 77 2.20 12.23 -26.76
C PRO A 77 3.55 12.71 -26.19
N GLU A 78 4.65 12.39 -26.85
CA GLU A 78 5.99 12.80 -26.40
C GLU A 78 6.10 14.32 -26.26
N SER A 79 5.49 15.08 -27.19
CA SER A 79 5.45 16.54 -27.16
C SER A 79 4.77 17.08 -25.91
N LEU A 80 3.69 16.43 -25.45
CA LEU A 80 2.99 16.81 -24.22
C LEU A 80 3.84 16.51 -22.99
N LEU A 81 4.50 15.35 -22.96
CA LEU A 81 5.36 14.96 -21.85
C LEU A 81 6.56 15.91 -21.69
N LYS A 82 7.09 16.46 -22.78
CA LYS A 82 8.24 17.36 -22.80
C LYS A 82 7.96 18.79 -22.33
N LYS A 83 6.71 19.18 -22.12
CA LYS A 83 6.37 20.54 -21.65
C LYS A 83 6.87 20.82 -20.23
N GLU A 84 7.02 19.80 -19.39
CA GLU A 84 7.56 19.91 -18.05
C GLU A 84 8.89 19.14 -17.94
N GLY A 85 10.02 19.87 -17.89
CA GLY A 85 11.36 19.31 -17.99
C GLY A 85 11.76 18.43 -16.80
N GLU A 86 11.44 18.84 -15.57
CA GLU A 86 11.79 18.08 -14.35
C GLU A 86 11.10 16.70 -14.33
N LEU A 87 9.83 16.64 -14.76
CA LEU A 87 9.09 15.38 -14.86
C LEU A 87 9.72 14.46 -15.92
N VAL A 88 10.10 15.02 -17.06
CA VAL A 88 10.78 14.26 -18.15
C VAL A 88 12.10 13.68 -17.64
N GLU A 89 12.93 14.48 -17.00
CA GLU A 89 14.22 14.04 -16.47
C GLU A 89 14.04 12.92 -15.43
N GLY A 90 13.04 13.04 -14.55
CA GLY A 90 12.74 12.04 -13.54
C GLY A 90 12.27 10.69 -14.09
N PHE A 91 11.49 10.68 -15.17
CA PHE A 91 10.91 9.45 -15.74
C PHE A 91 11.54 8.96 -17.04
N ALA A 92 12.39 9.75 -17.70
CA ALA A 92 12.95 9.40 -19.00
C ALA A 92 13.56 7.98 -19.11
N PRO A 93 14.26 7.46 -18.09
CA PRO A 93 14.80 6.11 -18.12
C PRO A 93 13.78 4.98 -18.05
N GLU A 94 12.55 5.30 -17.59
CA GLU A 94 11.52 4.32 -17.23
C GLU A 94 10.30 4.36 -18.16
N VAL A 95 10.30 5.21 -19.18
CA VAL A 95 9.18 5.32 -20.13
C VAL A 95 9.19 4.16 -21.13
N ALA A 96 8.05 3.51 -21.29
CA ALA A 96 7.80 2.58 -22.39
C ALA A 96 7.16 3.33 -23.56
N TRP A 97 7.68 3.14 -24.78
CA TRP A 97 7.28 3.88 -25.96
C TRP A 97 6.50 3.05 -26.95
N VAL A 98 5.43 3.61 -27.50
CA VAL A 98 4.69 3.10 -28.65
C VAL A 98 5.13 3.90 -29.89
N THR A 99 5.59 3.18 -30.91
CA THR A 99 6.13 3.76 -32.14
C THR A 99 5.29 3.44 -33.39
N HIS A 100 4.34 2.49 -33.26
CA HIS A 100 3.47 2.06 -34.37
C HIS A 100 2.01 2.00 -33.91
N GLY A 101 1.10 2.40 -34.77
CA GLY A 101 -0.34 2.19 -34.66
C GLY A 101 -0.77 1.15 -35.73
N GLY A 102 -1.07 -0.07 -35.30
CA GLY A 102 -1.20 -1.17 -36.25
C GLY A 102 0.13 -1.47 -36.96
N SER A 103 0.16 -1.43 -38.28
CA SER A 103 1.39 -1.62 -39.10
C SER A 103 2.07 -0.30 -39.49
N GLU A 104 1.49 0.85 -39.18
CA GLU A 104 2.01 2.15 -39.57
C GLU A 104 2.86 2.77 -38.47
N GLN A 105 4.00 3.36 -38.85
CA GLN A 105 4.81 4.11 -37.93
C GLN A 105 4.11 5.43 -37.58
N LEU A 106 4.07 5.75 -36.30
CA LEU A 106 3.50 7.01 -35.83
C LEU A 106 4.42 8.19 -36.17
N GLU A 107 3.86 9.34 -36.50
CA GLU A 107 4.61 10.57 -36.71
C GLU A 107 5.31 11.04 -35.43
N GLU A 108 4.69 10.79 -34.28
CA GLU A 108 5.19 11.08 -32.93
C GLU A 108 5.08 9.83 -32.05
N ARG A 109 6.12 9.55 -31.24
CA ARG A 109 6.06 8.47 -30.25
C ARG A 109 5.07 8.80 -29.16
N LEU A 110 4.41 7.76 -28.66
CA LEU A 110 3.51 7.86 -27.51
C LEU A 110 4.12 7.11 -26.33
N ALA A 111 4.07 7.73 -25.14
CA ALA A 111 4.49 7.10 -23.91
C ALA A 111 3.32 6.35 -23.27
N PHE A 112 3.52 5.10 -22.83
CA PHE A 112 2.66 4.57 -21.80
C PHE A 112 2.84 5.41 -20.54
N ARG A 113 1.73 5.92 -19.97
CA ARG A 113 1.78 6.81 -18.80
C ARG A 113 2.58 6.20 -17.64
N PRO A 114 3.67 6.84 -17.19
CA PRO A 114 4.33 6.50 -15.93
C PRO A 114 3.63 7.13 -14.71
N THR A 115 2.88 8.21 -14.97
CA THR A 115 2.02 9.01 -14.11
C THR A 115 1.20 9.93 -15.01
N SER A 116 0.21 10.65 -14.51
CA SER A 116 -0.77 11.33 -15.37
C SER A 116 -0.85 12.86 -15.20
N GLU A 117 0.06 13.50 -14.46
CA GLU A 117 0.04 14.96 -14.23
C GLU A 117 -0.10 15.76 -15.53
N THR A 118 0.66 15.37 -16.56
CA THR A 118 0.66 16.04 -17.86
C THR A 118 -0.68 15.97 -18.56
N MET A 119 -1.36 14.83 -18.49
CA MET A 119 -2.66 14.64 -19.10
C MET A 119 -3.77 15.40 -18.38
N PHE A 120 -3.71 15.45 -17.04
CA PHE A 120 -4.65 16.25 -16.27
C PHE A 120 -4.47 17.73 -16.56
N CYS A 121 -3.23 18.21 -16.65
CA CYS A 121 -2.96 19.61 -17.02
C CYS A 121 -3.46 19.93 -18.42
N ASP A 122 -3.20 19.06 -19.39
CA ASP A 122 -3.71 19.24 -20.76
C ASP A 122 -5.25 19.31 -20.78
N HIS A 123 -5.92 18.40 -20.08
CA HIS A 123 -7.37 18.43 -19.95
C HIS A 123 -7.89 19.72 -19.30
N TRP A 124 -7.29 20.12 -18.18
CA TRP A 124 -7.72 21.33 -17.48
C TRP A 124 -7.49 22.61 -18.26
N SER A 125 -6.46 22.68 -19.10
CA SER A 125 -6.22 23.83 -19.97
C SER A 125 -7.37 24.08 -20.97
N HIS A 126 -8.18 23.04 -21.25
CA HIS A 126 -9.34 23.13 -22.15
C HIS A 126 -10.68 23.35 -21.44
N VAL A 127 -10.79 23.00 -20.15
CA VAL A 127 -12.10 22.99 -19.45
C VAL A 127 -12.19 23.99 -18.31
N LEU A 128 -11.08 24.49 -17.78
CA LEU A 128 -11.07 25.47 -16.70
C LEU A 128 -11.12 26.89 -17.28
N HIS A 129 -12.12 27.68 -16.88
CA HIS A 129 -12.29 29.07 -17.37
C HIS A 129 -12.49 30.06 -16.23
N SER A 130 -13.07 29.65 -15.10
CA SER A 130 -13.49 30.55 -14.03
C SER A 130 -13.19 29.95 -12.65
N TYR A 131 -12.90 30.81 -11.68
CA TYR A 131 -12.78 30.43 -10.27
C TYR A 131 -14.00 29.67 -9.73
N ARG A 132 -15.18 29.81 -10.35
CA ARG A 132 -16.40 29.11 -9.95
C ARG A 132 -16.36 27.62 -10.23
N GLU A 133 -15.43 27.16 -11.07
CA GLU A 133 -15.23 25.76 -11.43
C GLU A 133 -14.23 25.06 -10.50
N LEU A 134 -13.57 25.83 -9.64
CA LEU A 134 -12.60 25.33 -8.65
C LEU A 134 -13.25 25.08 -7.27
N PRO A 135 -12.76 24.10 -6.51
CA PRO A 135 -11.70 23.16 -6.89
C PRO A 135 -12.21 22.05 -7.82
N MET A 136 -11.30 21.52 -8.67
CA MET A 136 -11.55 20.27 -9.40
C MET A 136 -10.83 19.14 -8.67
N LEU A 137 -11.59 18.17 -8.17
CA LEU A 137 -11.10 17.11 -7.28
C LEU A 137 -11.25 15.75 -7.97
N TYR A 138 -10.22 15.35 -8.74
CA TYR A 138 -10.27 14.14 -9.55
C TYR A 138 -9.41 13.03 -8.97
N ASN A 139 -9.88 11.81 -9.14
CA ASN A 139 -9.15 10.57 -8.86
C ASN A 139 -9.32 9.59 -10.02
N GLN A 140 -8.33 8.78 -10.31
CA GLN A 140 -8.51 7.64 -11.19
C GLN A 140 -7.90 6.37 -10.62
N TRP A 141 -8.59 5.25 -10.87
CA TRP A 141 -8.13 3.90 -10.62
C TRP A 141 -7.61 3.34 -11.93
N CYS A 142 -6.32 3.07 -12.02
CA CYS A 142 -5.70 2.67 -13.27
C CYS A 142 -4.41 1.88 -13.06
N SER A 143 -3.81 1.42 -14.14
CA SER A 143 -2.42 0.97 -14.15
C SER A 143 -1.52 2.02 -14.78
N VAL A 144 -0.24 1.95 -14.42
CA VAL A 144 0.86 2.72 -15.02
C VAL A 144 2.01 1.80 -15.34
N ILE A 145 2.87 2.23 -16.29
CA ILE A 145 4.04 1.46 -16.71
C ILE A 145 5.31 2.26 -16.43
N ARG A 146 6.19 1.65 -15.63
CA ARG A 146 7.55 2.13 -15.36
C ARG A 146 8.53 1.01 -15.66
N TRP A 147 9.41 1.21 -16.64
CA TRP A 147 10.29 0.17 -17.16
C TRP A 147 11.45 -0.13 -16.20
N GLU A 148 11.10 -0.66 -15.04
CA GLU A 148 12.02 -0.99 -13.97
C GLU A 148 13.03 -2.08 -14.37
N LYS A 149 14.29 -1.91 -13.96
CA LYS A 149 15.35 -2.90 -14.19
C LYS A 149 15.22 -4.11 -13.30
N THR A 150 14.91 -3.89 -12.03
CA THR A 150 14.74 -4.93 -11.01
C THR A 150 13.30 -4.95 -10.53
N THR A 151 12.66 -6.12 -10.58
CA THR A 151 11.25 -6.27 -10.23
C THR A 151 11.05 -7.26 -9.08
N ARG A 152 10.03 -7.00 -8.26
CA ARG A 152 9.55 -7.89 -7.19
C ARG A 152 8.04 -7.71 -7.06
N PRO A 153 7.25 -8.81 -6.94
CA PRO A 153 5.80 -8.74 -6.85
C PRO A 153 5.32 -7.68 -5.86
N PHE A 154 4.32 -6.88 -6.23
CA PHE A 154 3.72 -5.75 -5.51
C PHE A 154 4.66 -4.59 -5.17
N LEU A 155 5.92 -4.82 -4.86
CA LEU A 155 6.85 -3.77 -4.41
C LEU A 155 7.37 -2.93 -5.56
N ARG A 156 7.73 -3.60 -6.66
CA ARG A 156 8.30 -2.97 -7.85
C ARG A 156 8.04 -3.87 -9.07
N SER A 157 7.11 -3.49 -9.93
CA SER A 157 6.80 -4.17 -11.18
C SER A 157 6.71 -3.17 -12.32
N ARG A 158 6.88 -3.65 -13.56
CA ARG A 158 6.84 -2.77 -14.74
C ARG A 158 5.47 -2.19 -14.99
N GLU A 159 4.43 -2.93 -14.69
CA GLU A 159 3.07 -2.45 -14.59
C GLU A 159 2.55 -2.71 -13.18
N PHE A 160 1.85 -1.73 -12.61
CA PHE A 160 1.18 -1.87 -11.33
C PHE A 160 -0.13 -1.09 -11.30
N TRP A 161 -1.06 -1.56 -10.50
CA TRP A 161 -2.33 -0.89 -10.25
C TRP A 161 -2.21 0.06 -9.08
N TRP A 162 -2.82 1.20 -9.25
CA TRP A 162 -2.84 2.23 -8.21
C TRP A 162 -4.11 3.09 -8.31
N GLN A 163 -4.24 3.99 -7.40
CA GLN A 163 -5.01 5.20 -7.55
C GLN A 163 -4.05 6.38 -7.62
N GLU A 164 -4.40 7.33 -8.45
CA GLU A 164 -3.76 8.64 -8.50
C GLU A 164 -4.85 9.71 -8.44
N GLY A 165 -4.74 10.58 -7.42
CA GLY A 165 -5.57 11.77 -7.32
C GLY A 165 -4.85 12.97 -7.92
N HIS A 166 -5.59 13.80 -8.60
CA HIS A 166 -5.10 15.05 -9.20
C HIS A 166 -6.13 16.12 -8.98
N THR A 167 -5.71 17.23 -8.34
CA THR A 167 -6.64 18.31 -7.99
C THR A 167 -6.05 19.66 -8.33
N ILE A 168 -6.92 20.62 -8.61
CA ILE A 168 -6.56 22.03 -8.80
C ILE A 168 -7.45 22.92 -7.94
N HIS A 169 -6.86 23.99 -7.41
CA HIS A 169 -7.45 24.87 -6.41
C HIS A 169 -7.23 26.34 -6.75
N GLU A 170 -8.10 27.21 -6.25
CA GLU A 170 -7.98 28.66 -6.44
C GLU A 170 -6.75 29.21 -5.69
N THR A 171 -6.44 28.67 -4.50
CA THR A 171 -5.38 29.18 -3.64
C THR A 171 -4.37 28.12 -3.23
N ALA A 172 -3.14 28.53 -2.92
CA ALA A 172 -2.10 27.66 -2.37
C ALA A 172 -2.56 27.00 -1.06
N ALA A 173 -3.20 27.75 -0.17
CA ALA A 173 -3.67 27.23 1.11
C ALA A 173 -4.69 26.10 0.96
N GLU A 174 -5.61 26.18 -0.02
CA GLU A 174 -6.54 25.09 -0.32
C GLU A 174 -5.80 23.86 -0.83
N ALA A 175 -4.82 24.02 -1.72
CA ALA A 175 -4.04 22.91 -2.26
C ALA A 175 -3.14 22.26 -1.17
N GLU A 176 -2.55 23.04 -0.28
CA GLU A 176 -1.78 22.52 0.87
C GLU A 176 -2.68 21.72 1.82
N ALA A 177 -3.88 22.24 2.12
CA ALA A 177 -4.86 21.55 2.94
C ALA A 177 -5.31 20.22 2.31
N GLU A 178 -5.52 20.20 0.99
CA GLU A 178 -5.81 18.98 0.23
C GLU A 178 -4.66 17.97 0.30
N THR A 179 -3.43 18.43 0.14
CA THR A 179 -2.23 17.59 0.24
C THR A 179 -2.14 16.90 1.60
N GLU A 180 -2.40 17.64 2.69
CA GLU A 180 -2.42 17.09 4.05
C GLU A 180 -3.61 16.15 4.26
N GLN A 181 -4.80 16.49 3.77
CA GLN A 181 -6.00 15.67 3.87
C GLN A 181 -5.77 14.27 3.27
N GLN A 182 -5.15 14.19 2.10
CA GLN A 182 -4.92 12.90 1.44
C GLN A 182 -3.79 12.09 2.11
N LEU A 183 -2.77 12.74 2.64
CA LEU A 183 -1.77 12.06 3.47
C LEU A 183 -2.42 11.42 4.71
N ASN A 184 -3.32 12.14 5.37
CA ASN A 184 -4.06 11.63 6.53
C ASN A 184 -5.01 10.50 6.14
N CYS A 185 -5.67 10.59 4.97
CA CYS A 185 -6.49 9.52 4.43
C CYS A 185 -5.68 8.20 4.29
N TYR A 186 -4.48 8.26 3.70
CA TYR A 186 -3.61 7.08 3.59
C TYR A 186 -3.17 6.53 4.95
N ALA A 187 -2.83 7.40 5.88
CA ALA A 187 -2.48 6.98 7.24
C ALA A 187 -3.64 6.28 7.96
N ASP A 188 -4.86 6.80 7.78
CA ASP A 188 -6.09 6.20 8.34
C ASP A 188 -6.41 4.86 7.70
N VAL A 189 -6.24 4.70 6.38
CA VAL A 189 -6.37 3.40 5.70
C VAL A 189 -5.35 2.40 6.26
N CYS A 190 -4.09 2.79 6.39
CA CYS A 190 -3.05 1.92 6.95
C CYS A 190 -3.42 1.46 8.37
N LYS A 191 -3.85 2.37 9.23
CA LYS A 191 -4.23 2.05 10.60
C LYS A 191 -5.50 1.20 10.68
N ASN A 192 -6.59 1.66 10.06
CA ASN A 192 -7.94 1.13 10.32
C ASN A 192 -8.32 -0.05 9.41
N ALA A 193 -7.67 -0.18 8.25
CA ALA A 193 -7.94 -1.27 7.31
C ALA A 193 -6.80 -2.28 7.21
N LEU A 194 -5.54 -1.80 7.22
CA LEU A 194 -4.37 -2.63 7.02
C LEU A 194 -3.65 -3.01 8.33
N ALA A 195 -4.12 -2.54 9.47
CA ALA A 195 -3.52 -2.75 10.80
C ALA A 195 -2.01 -2.37 10.84
N MET A 196 -1.60 -1.32 10.12
CA MET A 196 -0.22 -0.88 9.98
C MET A 196 0.00 0.52 10.57
N PRO A 197 0.93 0.70 11.51
CA PRO A 197 1.38 2.01 11.95
C PRO A 197 2.26 2.65 10.88
N VAL A 198 2.22 3.99 10.77
CA VAL A 198 3.00 4.74 9.79
C VAL A 198 3.69 5.95 10.43
N VAL A 199 4.84 6.32 9.88
CA VAL A 199 5.49 7.60 10.14
C VAL A 199 5.09 8.58 9.04
N LYS A 200 4.42 9.68 9.39
CA LYS A 200 4.08 10.76 8.45
C LYS A 200 5.17 11.81 8.44
N GLY A 201 5.59 12.23 7.26
CA GLY A 201 6.61 13.27 7.16
C GLY A 201 6.72 13.89 5.78
N ARG A 202 7.52 14.96 5.70
CA ARG A 202 7.91 15.62 4.47
C ARG A 202 9.22 15.04 3.95
N LYS A 203 9.30 14.79 2.65
CA LYS A 203 10.54 14.40 1.96
C LYS A 203 11.52 15.59 1.92
N THR A 204 12.80 15.27 1.88
CA THR A 204 13.84 16.26 1.57
C THR A 204 13.70 16.74 0.13
N ASP A 205 14.34 17.87 -0.21
CA ASP A 205 14.33 18.38 -1.58
C ASP A 205 14.94 17.40 -2.60
N LYS A 206 15.88 16.55 -2.15
CA LYS A 206 16.45 15.49 -2.97
C LYS A 206 15.49 14.33 -3.25
N GLU A 207 14.66 13.97 -2.28
CA GLU A 207 13.78 12.79 -2.34
C GLU A 207 12.33 13.15 -2.72
N LYS A 208 12.01 14.44 -2.91
CA LYS A 208 10.69 14.87 -3.33
C LYS A 208 10.40 14.43 -4.78
N PHE A 209 9.14 14.35 -5.13
CA PHE A 209 8.68 14.07 -6.49
C PHE A 209 9.14 15.17 -7.46
N ALA A 210 9.57 14.76 -8.65
CA ALA A 210 10.04 15.68 -9.69
C ALA A 210 8.97 16.73 -10.04
N GLY A 211 9.34 18.01 -10.00
CA GLY A 211 8.43 19.14 -10.23
C GLY A 211 7.60 19.57 -9.01
N ALA A 212 7.53 18.80 -7.94
CA ALA A 212 6.79 19.20 -6.74
C ALA A 212 7.55 20.25 -5.90
N GLU A 213 6.82 21.17 -5.27
CA GLU A 213 7.38 22.06 -4.25
C GLU A 213 7.56 21.33 -2.92
N ALA A 214 6.61 20.45 -2.58
CA ALA A 214 6.69 19.62 -1.40
C ALA A 214 6.10 18.22 -1.69
N THR A 215 6.74 17.20 -1.13
CA THR A 215 6.24 15.82 -1.14
C THR A 215 6.12 15.35 0.30
N TYR A 216 4.96 14.84 0.64
CA TYR A 216 4.67 14.18 1.90
C TYR A 216 4.54 12.67 1.69
N THR A 217 4.85 11.91 2.73
CA THR A 217 4.90 10.44 2.66
C THR A 217 4.38 9.81 3.94
N ILE A 218 3.89 8.59 3.78
CA ILE A 218 3.76 7.65 4.89
C ILE A 218 4.81 6.55 4.72
N GLU A 219 5.61 6.35 5.75
CA GLU A 219 6.68 5.34 5.80
C GLU A 219 6.29 4.23 6.78
N CYS A 220 6.34 2.99 6.32
CA CYS A 220 6.10 1.80 7.14
C CYS A 220 7.41 1.08 7.42
N MET A 221 7.49 0.39 8.55
CA MET A 221 8.60 -0.50 8.88
C MET A 221 8.19 -1.94 8.67
N MET A 222 8.98 -2.68 7.88
CA MET A 222 8.75 -4.09 7.59
C MET A 222 9.39 -4.98 8.66
N LYS A 223 9.10 -6.29 8.66
CA LYS A 223 9.67 -7.24 9.64
C LYS A 223 11.19 -7.39 9.55
N ASP A 224 11.78 -7.13 8.39
CA ASP A 224 13.25 -7.09 8.23
C ASP A 224 13.84 -5.72 8.58
N HIS A 225 13.07 -4.88 9.24
CA HIS A 225 13.41 -3.54 9.71
C HIS A 225 13.82 -2.55 8.61
N LYS A 226 13.43 -2.83 7.35
CA LYS A 226 13.56 -1.86 6.25
C LYS A 226 12.33 -1.00 6.12
N ALA A 227 12.55 0.21 5.58
CA ALA A 227 11.49 1.15 5.28
C ALA A 227 10.76 0.81 3.99
N LEU A 228 9.44 1.00 3.97
CA LEU A 228 8.64 0.98 2.76
C LEU A 228 7.77 2.23 2.68
N GLN A 229 8.00 3.02 1.63
CA GLN A 229 7.11 4.13 1.28
C GLN A 229 5.78 3.56 0.79
N SER A 230 4.69 3.87 1.50
CA SER A 230 3.38 3.23 1.29
C SER A 230 2.31 4.15 0.71
N GLY A 231 2.60 5.44 0.59
CA GLY A 231 1.74 6.43 -0.05
C GLY A 231 2.42 7.80 -0.03
N THR A 232 2.09 8.63 -1.02
CA THR A 232 2.63 9.98 -1.15
C THR A 232 1.56 10.98 -1.52
N SER A 233 1.76 12.22 -1.08
CA SER A 233 0.93 13.36 -1.43
C SER A 233 1.82 14.55 -1.76
N HIS A 234 1.58 15.19 -2.89
CA HIS A 234 2.45 16.21 -3.47
C HIS A 234 1.72 17.54 -3.62
N PHE A 235 2.38 18.61 -3.21
CA PHE A 235 2.01 19.97 -3.52
C PHE A 235 2.93 20.50 -4.62
N PHE A 236 2.36 20.93 -5.74
CA PHE A 236 3.12 21.40 -6.92
C PHE A 236 3.21 22.93 -7.01
N GLY A 237 2.51 23.66 -6.13
CA GLY A 237 2.33 25.08 -6.39
C GLY A 237 1.56 25.31 -7.69
N ASP A 238 1.98 26.29 -8.48
CA ASP A 238 1.40 26.61 -9.79
C ASP A 238 2.32 26.30 -10.98
N LYS A 239 3.44 25.58 -10.76
CA LYS A 239 4.45 25.28 -11.79
C LYS A 239 3.88 24.53 -12.99
N PHE A 240 3.16 23.44 -12.73
CA PHE A 240 2.55 22.64 -13.79
C PHE A 240 1.46 23.44 -14.51
N SER A 241 0.66 24.18 -13.78
CA SER A 241 -0.39 25.04 -14.36
C SER A 241 0.23 26.06 -15.32
N ARG A 242 1.36 26.66 -14.98
CA ARG A 242 2.11 27.56 -15.86
C ARG A 242 2.70 26.85 -17.07
N ALA A 243 3.31 25.69 -16.88
CA ALA A 243 3.94 24.93 -17.99
C ALA A 243 2.95 24.46 -19.05
N TYR A 244 1.69 24.21 -18.64
CA TYR A 244 0.62 23.73 -19.50
C TYR A 244 -0.45 24.78 -19.82
N ASP A 245 -0.24 26.06 -19.47
CA ASP A 245 -1.17 27.17 -19.67
C ASP A 245 -2.58 26.91 -19.11
N VAL A 246 -2.64 26.23 -17.95
CA VAL A 246 -3.90 26.06 -17.22
C VAL A 246 -4.23 27.34 -16.51
N THR A 247 -5.26 28.06 -16.96
CA THR A 247 -5.61 29.38 -16.45
C THR A 247 -7.11 29.52 -16.16
N PHE A 248 -7.45 30.42 -15.26
CA PHE A 248 -8.84 30.77 -14.96
C PHE A 248 -9.01 32.30 -14.71
N THR A 249 -10.19 32.79 -14.93
CA THR A 249 -10.53 34.15 -14.54
C THR A 249 -10.87 34.18 -13.04
N GLY A 250 -10.06 34.90 -12.28
CA GLY A 250 -10.23 35.09 -10.85
C GLY A 250 -11.38 36.02 -10.47
N ARG A 251 -11.61 36.18 -9.16
CA ARG A 251 -12.67 37.04 -8.59
C ARG A 251 -12.48 38.52 -8.93
N ASP A 252 -11.26 38.93 -9.20
CA ASP A 252 -10.82 40.25 -9.59
C ASP A 252 -10.84 40.50 -11.11
N ASN A 253 -11.37 39.55 -11.89
CA ASN A 253 -11.36 39.52 -13.35
C ASN A 253 -9.95 39.49 -13.98
N THR A 254 -8.94 39.09 -13.24
CA THR A 254 -7.59 38.82 -13.78
C THR A 254 -7.40 37.35 -14.12
N LEU A 255 -6.49 37.06 -15.05
CA LEU A 255 -6.09 35.71 -15.41
C LEU A 255 -5.12 35.17 -14.35
N GLN A 256 -5.43 34.00 -13.79
CA GLN A 256 -4.66 33.38 -12.73
C GLN A 256 -4.36 31.92 -13.07
N TYR A 257 -3.35 31.36 -12.41
CA TYR A 257 -2.98 29.93 -12.50
C TYR A 257 -3.45 29.19 -11.23
N PRO A 258 -4.13 28.05 -11.35
CA PRO A 258 -4.53 27.26 -10.19
C PRO A 258 -3.34 26.56 -9.55
N PHE A 259 -3.46 26.26 -8.25
CA PHE A 259 -2.52 25.48 -7.48
C PHE A 259 -2.88 24.00 -7.56
N GLN A 260 -1.87 23.15 -7.78
CA GLN A 260 -2.09 21.75 -8.11
C GLN A 260 -1.57 20.82 -7.02
N THR A 261 -2.28 19.70 -6.82
CA THR A 261 -1.82 18.56 -6.03
C THR A 261 -1.87 17.27 -6.83
N SER A 262 -1.05 16.29 -6.45
CA SER A 262 -1.30 14.89 -6.78
C SER A 262 -0.99 14.00 -5.60
N TRP A 263 -1.63 12.85 -5.53
CA TRP A 263 -1.46 11.90 -4.42
C TRP A 263 -1.77 10.49 -4.90
N GLY A 264 -1.00 9.50 -4.38
CA GLY A 264 -1.10 8.14 -4.89
C GLY A 264 -0.75 7.06 -3.88
N ALA A 265 -1.47 5.94 -4.00
CA ALA A 265 -1.17 4.69 -3.34
C ALA A 265 -1.45 3.51 -4.30
N SER A 266 -0.65 2.46 -4.23
CA SER A 266 -0.66 1.37 -5.19
C SER A 266 -0.86 0.01 -4.54
N THR A 267 -0.91 -1.03 -5.36
CA THR A 267 -0.85 -2.43 -4.93
C THR A 267 0.41 -2.76 -4.10
N ARG A 268 1.37 -1.83 -3.98
CA ARG A 268 2.48 -1.93 -3.00
C ARG A 268 1.97 -2.12 -1.58
N LEU A 269 0.79 -1.62 -1.24
CA LEU A 269 0.15 -1.85 0.06
C LEU A 269 -0.06 -3.35 0.36
N ILE A 270 -0.31 -4.18 -0.64
CA ILE A 270 -0.39 -5.65 -0.46
C ILE A 270 0.98 -6.19 -0.07
N GLY A 271 2.05 -5.74 -0.71
CA GLY A 271 3.42 -6.07 -0.32
C GLY A 271 3.75 -5.64 1.11
N ALA A 272 3.29 -4.45 1.51
CA ALA A 272 3.43 -3.96 2.87
C ALA A 272 2.72 -4.88 3.89
N ILE A 273 1.49 -5.30 3.61
CA ILE A 273 0.72 -6.23 4.45
C ILE A 273 1.47 -7.54 4.62
N ILE A 274 1.98 -8.12 3.54
CA ILE A 274 2.76 -9.37 3.58
C ILE A 274 3.96 -9.21 4.50
N MET A 275 4.77 -8.17 4.29
CA MET A 275 6.01 -7.96 5.05
C MET A 275 5.78 -7.49 6.49
N THR A 276 4.58 -6.99 6.81
CA THR A 276 4.24 -6.55 8.17
C THR A 276 3.61 -7.66 9.00
N HIS A 277 2.73 -8.48 8.43
CA HIS A 277 1.89 -9.39 9.21
C HIS A 277 2.20 -10.86 9.00
N SER A 278 2.62 -11.28 7.81
CA SER A 278 2.79 -12.69 7.45
C SER A 278 3.89 -13.40 8.27
N ASP A 279 3.81 -14.72 8.34
CA ASP A 279 4.71 -15.57 9.10
C ASP A 279 5.22 -16.77 8.26
N ASN A 280 5.87 -17.75 8.89
CA ASN A 280 6.37 -18.92 8.21
C ASN A 280 5.29 -19.95 7.84
N HIS A 281 4.03 -19.72 8.21
CA HIS A 281 2.87 -20.52 7.77
C HIS A 281 2.17 -19.90 6.55
N GLY A 282 2.54 -18.70 6.16
CA GLY A 282 2.00 -17.99 4.99
C GLY A 282 1.49 -16.58 5.27
N LEU A 283 0.52 -16.17 4.46
CA LEU A 283 -0.12 -14.86 4.55
C LEU A 283 -0.91 -14.71 5.86
N VAL A 284 -0.89 -13.50 6.42
CA VAL A 284 -1.79 -13.08 7.52
C VAL A 284 -2.46 -11.79 7.10
N LEU A 285 -3.79 -11.82 6.99
CA LEU A 285 -4.56 -10.69 6.52
C LEU A 285 -5.29 -9.97 7.66
N PRO A 286 -5.20 -8.63 7.71
CA PRO A 286 -6.15 -7.84 8.49
C PRO A 286 -7.59 -8.14 8.04
N PRO A 287 -8.52 -8.37 8.98
CA PRO A 287 -9.87 -8.82 8.62
C PRO A 287 -10.64 -7.87 7.70
N VAL A 288 -10.38 -6.56 7.82
CA VAL A 288 -11.09 -5.53 7.02
C VAL A 288 -10.89 -5.73 5.52
N ILE A 289 -9.68 -6.14 5.09
CA ILE A 289 -9.35 -6.29 3.67
C ILE A 289 -9.32 -7.76 3.19
N ALA A 290 -9.48 -8.72 4.08
CA ALA A 290 -9.48 -10.14 3.73
C ALA A 290 -10.66 -10.47 2.79
N PRO A 291 -10.44 -11.11 1.63
CA PRO A 291 -11.53 -11.53 0.73
C PRO A 291 -12.49 -12.50 1.43
N THR A 292 -11.95 -13.40 2.22
CA THR A 292 -12.66 -14.30 3.13
C THR A 292 -12.23 -13.97 4.54
N GLN A 293 -13.16 -13.54 5.39
CA GLN A 293 -12.88 -13.25 6.80
C GLN A 293 -12.98 -14.50 7.66
N VAL A 294 -13.87 -15.40 7.28
CA VAL A 294 -14.14 -16.65 7.97
C VAL A 294 -14.26 -17.78 6.97
N VAL A 295 -13.55 -18.86 7.19
CA VAL A 295 -13.80 -20.14 6.49
C VAL A 295 -14.46 -21.13 7.43
N VAL A 296 -15.57 -21.73 6.99
CA VAL A 296 -16.26 -22.80 7.73
C VAL A 296 -15.76 -24.14 7.19
N ILE A 297 -15.26 -25.00 8.05
CA ILE A 297 -14.73 -26.32 7.70
C ILE A 297 -15.51 -27.39 8.44
N PRO A 298 -16.31 -28.20 7.72
CA PRO A 298 -16.97 -29.36 8.31
C PRO A 298 -15.95 -30.46 8.65
N ILE A 299 -15.95 -30.90 9.89
CA ILE A 299 -15.09 -31.99 10.39
C ILE A 299 -15.84 -33.31 10.30
N ALA A 300 -15.24 -34.31 9.65
CA ALA A 300 -15.91 -35.58 9.36
C ALA A 300 -17.23 -35.37 8.59
N GLN A 301 -17.16 -34.59 7.52
CA GLN A 301 -18.31 -34.15 6.72
C GLN A 301 -19.19 -35.28 6.15
N HIS A 302 -18.67 -36.54 6.11
CA HIS A 302 -19.42 -37.74 5.72
C HIS A 302 -20.44 -38.20 6.78
N LYS A 303 -20.39 -37.63 8.00
CA LYS A 303 -21.37 -37.92 9.06
C LYS A 303 -22.64 -37.11 8.84
N GLU A 304 -23.76 -37.76 9.22
CA GLU A 304 -25.10 -37.17 9.10
C GLU A 304 -25.20 -35.79 9.78
N GLY A 305 -25.78 -34.81 9.07
CA GLY A 305 -26.07 -33.47 9.59
C GLY A 305 -24.88 -32.50 9.64
N VAL A 306 -23.63 -32.94 9.39
CA VAL A 306 -22.45 -32.08 9.52
C VAL A 306 -22.38 -31.02 8.43
N LEU A 307 -22.67 -31.41 7.16
CA LEU A 307 -22.67 -30.44 6.05
C LEU A 307 -23.79 -29.42 6.20
N GLU A 308 -24.97 -29.84 6.62
CA GLU A 308 -26.11 -28.96 6.88
C GLU A 308 -25.81 -27.99 8.02
N ALA A 309 -25.19 -28.46 9.10
CA ALA A 309 -24.75 -27.61 10.20
C ALA A 309 -23.72 -26.58 9.74
N ALA A 310 -22.69 -26.99 9.00
CA ALA A 310 -21.68 -26.08 8.45
C ALA A 310 -22.29 -25.03 7.52
N ALA A 311 -23.20 -25.44 6.63
CA ALA A 311 -23.93 -24.53 5.72
C ALA A 311 -24.76 -23.52 6.52
N SER A 312 -25.45 -23.96 7.59
CA SER A 312 -26.21 -23.05 8.48
C SER A 312 -25.30 -22.00 9.12
N LEU A 313 -24.09 -22.36 9.60
CA LEU A 313 -23.16 -21.42 10.18
C LEU A 313 -22.66 -20.39 9.13
N ARG A 314 -22.31 -20.86 7.92
CA ARG A 314 -21.96 -20.00 6.79
C ARG A 314 -23.07 -18.98 6.49
N ASP A 315 -24.30 -19.43 6.36
CA ASP A 315 -25.44 -18.59 5.99
C ASP A 315 -25.76 -17.55 7.07
N ARG A 316 -25.70 -17.94 8.34
CA ARG A 316 -25.86 -17.03 9.48
C ARG A 316 -24.80 -15.93 9.50
N LEU A 317 -23.53 -16.30 9.35
CA LEU A 317 -22.42 -15.34 9.33
C LEU A 317 -22.50 -14.43 8.09
N THR A 318 -22.90 -14.96 6.94
CA THR A 318 -23.14 -14.16 5.72
C THR A 318 -24.26 -13.13 5.94
N ALA A 319 -25.37 -13.55 6.57
CA ALA A 319 -26.48 -12.65 6.92
C ALA A 319 -26.06 -11.56 7.92
N ALA A 320 -25.06 -11.83 8.75
CA ALA A 320 -24.45 -10.84 9.66
C ALA A 320 -23.43 -9.91 8.95
N GLY A 321 -23.29 -9.97 7.62
CA GLY A 321 -22.42 -9.10 6.83
C GLY A 321 -20.95 -9.52 6.81
N ILE A 322 -20.62 -10.75 7.22
CA ILE A 322 -19.27 -11.30 7.23
C ILE A 322 -18.99 -11.99 5.88
N ARG A 323 -17.80 -11.78 5.33
CA ARG A 323 -17.36 -12.48 4.11
C ARG A 323 -16.92 -13.91 4.48
N VAL A 324 -17.78 -14.87 4.18
CA VAL A 324 -17.62 -16.28 4.58
C VAL A 324 -17.48 -17.17 3.38
N SER A 325 -16.58 -18.15 3.45
CA SER A 325 -16.54 -19.31 2.58
C SER A 325 -16.73 -20.59 3.38
N MET A 326 -17.12 -21.68 2.70
CA MET A 326 -17.19 -23.00 3.28
C MET A 326 -16.40 -23.95 2.37
N ASP A 327 -15.60 -24.81 2.99
CA ASP A 327 -14.85 -25.84 2.25
C ASP A 327 -15.40 -27.23 2.54
N ASP A 328 -16.26 -27.68 1.65
CA ASP A 328 -16.87 -29.03 1.63
C ASP A 328 -16.18 -29.98 0.65
N SER A 329 -14.97 -29.62 0.16
CA SER A 329 -14.18 -30.48 -0.71
C SER A 329 -13.83 -31.81 -0.02
N ASP A 330 -13.39 -32.79 -0.78
CA ASP A 330 -13.00 -34.10 -0.30
C ASP A 330 -11.58 -34.17 0.31
N GLN A 331 -10.92 -33.00 0.47
CA GLN A 331 -9.60 -32.90 1.08
C GLN A 331 -9.67 -33.17 2.59
N SER A 332 -8.54 -33.62 3.15
CA SER A 332 -8.44 -33.84 4.59
C SER A 332 -8.54 -32.52 5.37
N ALA A 333 -9.04 -32.57 6.61
CA ALA A 333 -9.12 -31.39 7.46
C ALA A 333 -7.75 -30.71 7.64
N GLY A 334 -6.66 -31.47 7.81
CA GLY A 334 -5.30 -30.94 7.92
C GLY A 334 -4.85 -30.18 6.67
N TRP A 335 -5.19 -30.68 5.48
CA TRP A 335 -4.91 -30.00 4.22
C TRP A 335 -5.68 -28.67 4.15
N LYS A 336 -6.98 -28.70 4.45
CA LYS A 336 -7.82 -27.49 4.48
C LYS A 336 -7.27 -26.45 5.45
N PHE A 337 -6.86 -26.85 6.64
CA PHE A 337 -6.26 -25.96 7.64
C PHE A 337 -5.01 -25.26 7.08
N ALA A 338 -4.06 -26.03 6.55
CA ALA A 338 -2.84 -25.51 5.96
C ALA A 338 -3.10 -24.58 4.77
N GLN A 339 -4.08 -24.90 3.91
CA GLN A 339 -4.45 -24.09 2.76
C GLN A 339 -4.99 -22.72 3.17
N TYR A 340 -5.88 -22.65 4.16
CA TYR A 340 -6.44 -21.38 4.63
C TYR A 340 -5.48 -20.60 5.55
N GLU A 341 -4.56 -21.27 6.22
CA GLU A 341 -3.42 -20.65 6.89
C GLU A 341 -2.49 -19.98 5.87
N MET A 342 -2.15 -20.66 4.77
CA MET A 342 -1.35 -20.08 3.68
C MET A 342 -2.03 -18.85 3.05
N LYS A 343 -3.35 -18.88 2.88
CA LYS A 343 -4.14 -17.76 2.34
C LYS A 343 -4.42 -16.65 3.36
N GLY A 344 -4.05 -16.84 4.62
CA GLY A 344 -4.17 -15.81 5.65
C GLY A 344 -5.59 -15.48 6.05
N VAL A 345 -6.53 -16.42 5.92
CA VAL A 345 -7.91 -16.23 6.35
C VAL A 345 -7.95 -15.99 7.86
N PRO A 346 -8.52 -14.86 8.34
CA PRO A 346 -8.41 -14.45 9.74
C PRO A 346 -8.97 -15.45 10.75
N LEU A 347 -10.12 -16.04 10.45
CA LEU A 347 -10.79 -17.01 11.34
C LEU A 347 -11.17 -18.26 10.58
N ARG A 348 -11.02 -19.41 11.24
CA ARG A 348 -11.52 -20.71 10.80
C ARG A 348 -12.54 -21.20 11.81
N VAL A 349 -13.75 -21.50 11.36
CA VAL A 349 -14.82 -22.12 12.14
C VAL A 349 -14.90 -23.60 11.79
N GLU A 350 -14.68 -24.44 12.78
CA GLU A 350 -14.71 -25.90 12.68
C GLU A 350 -15.98 -26.42 13.35
N ILE A 351 -16.72 -27.32 12.69
CA ILE A 351 -17.88 -27.99 13.25
C ILE A 351 -17.88 -29.47 12.87
N GLY A 352 -18.03 -30.32 13.85
CA GLY A 352 -18.13 -31.76 13.68
C GLY A 352 -19.20 -32.39 14.59
N PRO A 353 -19.38 -33.73 14.55
CA PRO A 353 -20.44 -34.41 15.32
C PRO A 353 -20.42 -34.08 16.81
N LYS A 354 -19.23 -34.06 17.41
CA LYS A 354 -19.07 -33.74 18.86
C LYS A 354 -19.43 -32.30 19.21
N ASP A 355 -19.19 -31.38 18.27
CA ASP A 355 -19.53 -29.97 18.45
C ASP A 355 -21.04 -29.77 18.35
N MET A 356 -21.68 -30.45 17.38
CA MET A 356 -23.14 -30.44 17.21
C MET A 356 -23.85 -30.99 18.46
N GLU A 357 -23.37 -32.12 19.02
CA GLU A 357 -23.93 -32.68 20.26
C GLU A 357 -23.89 -31.70 21.44
N LYS A 358 -22.84 -30.87 21.49
CA LYS A 358 -22.61 -29.87 22.55
C LYS A 358 -23.23 -28.50 22.23
N GLY A 359 -23.84 -28.32 21.07
CA GLY A 359 -24.38 -27.04 20.61
C GLY A 359 -23.32 -25.93 20.49
N GLN A 360 -22.12 -26.25 20.07
CA GLN A 360 -20.96 -25.35 19.95
C GLN A 360 -20.25 -25.48 18.62
N CYS A 361 -19.33 -24.59 18.32
CA CYS A 361 -18.32 -24.72 17.28
C CYS A 361 -16.94 -24.33 17.82
N CYS A 362 -15.87 -24.71 17.13
CA CYS A 362 -14.51 -24.30 17.42
C CYS A 362 -14.10 -23.17 16.46
N ILE A 363 -13.59 -22.06 16.98
CA ILE A 363 -13.06 -20.94 16.19
C ILE A 363 -11.55 -20.87 16.42
N ALA A 364 -10.76 -20.96 15.35
CA ALA A 364 -9.31 -20.81 15.37
C ALA A 364 -8.90 -19.47 14.75
N ARG A 365 -8.03 -18.73 15.45
CA ARG A 365 -7.45 -17.47 14.98
C ARG A 365 -6.19 -17.74 14.15
N ARG A 366 -6.06 -17.04 13.01
CA ARG A 366 -4.87 -17.16 12.16
C ARG A 366 -3.62 -16.51 12.78
N ASP A 367 -3.80 -15.39 13.47
CA ASP A 367 -2.69 -14.57 14.00
C ASP A 367 -2.01 -15.16 15.24
N THR A 368 -2.74 -15.90 16.08
CA THR A 368 -2.22 -16.49 17.32
C THR A 368 -2.23 -18.01 17.33
N GLY A 369 -3.00 -18.65 16.43
CA GLY A 369 -3.26 -20.10 16.46
C GLY A 369 -4.21 -20.54 17.59
N GLU A 370 -4.71 -19.61 18.40
CA GLU A 370 -5.60 -19.91 19.52
C GLU A 370 -6.92 -20.47 19.03
N LYS A 371 -7.45 -21.46 19.75
CA LYS A 371 -8.76 -22.10 19.52
C LYS A 371 -9.70 -21.81 20.67
N THR A 372 -10.89 -21.35 20.34
CA THR A 372 -11.95 -21.05 21.29
C THR A 372 -13.22 -21.82 20.93
N PHE A 373 -13.85 -22.51 21.89
CA PHE A 373 -15.14 -23.14 21.72
C PHE A 373 -16.24 -22.13 22.06
N VAL A 374 -17.18 -21.97 21.14
CA VAL A 374 -18.24 -20.94 21.23
C VAL A 374 -19.59 -21.62 21.09
N PRO A 375 -20.56 -21.33 21.99
CA PRO A 375 -21.95 -21.76 21.82
C PRO A 375 -22.51 -21.27 20.47
N LEU A 376 -23.25 -22.10 19.76
CA LEU A 376 -23.84 -21.74 18.47
C LEU A 376 -24.79 -20.53 18.58
N THR A 377 -25.37 -20.27 19.75
CA THR A 377 -26.23 -19.11 20.03
C THR A 377 -25.46 -17.78 20.05
N GLU A 378 -24.13 -17.81 20.21
CA GLU A 378 -23.26 -16.64 20.32
C GLU A 378 -22.34 -16.47 19.11
N LEU A 379 -22.53 -17.27 18.06
CA LEU A 379 -21.61 -17.36 16.92
C LEU A 379 -21.29 -16.00 16.30
N GLU A 380 -22.30 -15.23 15.93
CA GLU A 380 -22.13 -13.96 15.20
C GLU A 380 -21.39 -12.92 16.05
N SER A 381 -21.78 -12.76 17.30
CA SER A 381 -21.14 -11.82 18.23
C SER A 381 -19.69 -12.21 18.54
N ALA A 382 -19.44 -13.50 18.74
CA ALA A 382 -18.10 -14.02 19.00
C ALA A 382 -17.18 -13.82 17.77
N VAL A 383 -17.67 -14.11 16.55
CA VAL A 383 -16.92 -13.91 15.32
C VAL A 383 -16.60 -12.43 15.10
N GLN A 384 -17.59 -11.53 15.26
CA GLN A 384 -17.36 -10.08 15.13
C GLN A 384 -16.29 -9.59 16.12
N LYS A 385 -16.38 -10.03 17.38
CA LYS A 385 -15.38 -9.69 18.40
C LYS A 385 -14.00 -10.21 18.04
N LEU A 386 -13.89 -11.49 17.65
CA LEU A 386 -12.59 -12.10 17.31
C LEU A 386 -11.97 -11.46 16.07
N LEU A 387 -12.75 -11.05 15.07
CA LEU A 387 -12.22 -10.29 13.92
C LEU A 387 -11.62 -8.95 14.37
N GLN A 388 -12.27 -8.22 15.30
CA GLN A 388 -11.70 -7.01 15.87
C GLN A 388 -10.44 -7.31 16.70
N ASP A 389 -10.45 -8.36 17.50
CA ASP A 389 -9.31 -8.79 18.32
C ASP A 389 -8.10 -9.15 17.42
N VAL A 390 -8.33 -9.78 16.25
CA VAL A 390 -7.27 -10.03 15.25
C VAL A 390 -6.70 -8.73 14.72
N HIS A 391 -7.54 -7.78 14.32
CA HIS A 391 -7.09 -6.47 13.81
C HIS A 391 -6.24 -5.74 14.86
N ASP A 392 -6.72 -5.65 16.09
CA ASP A 392 -6.06 -4.94 17.18
C ASP A 392 -4.71 -5.58 17.54
N ASN A 393 -4.64 -6.92 17.55
CA ASN A 393 -3.41 -7.64 17.79
C ASN A 393 -2.38 -7.41 16.68
N LEU A 394 -2.79 -7.49 15.41
CA LEU A 394 -1.89 -7.22 14.28
C LEU A 394 -1.34 -5.79 14.33
N TYR A 395 -2.20 -4.81 14.64
CA TYR A 395 -1.76 -3.43 14.79
C TYR A 395 -0.78 -3.27 15.97
N ALA A 396 -1.08 -3.86 17.12
CA ALA A 396 -0.22 -3.78 18.30
C ALA A 396 1.16 -4.40 18.05
N MET A 397 1.21 -5.56 17.37
CA MET A 397 2.48 -6.20 17.00
C MET A 397 3.31 -5.33 16.05
N ALA A 398 2.68 -4.74 15.04
CA ALA A 398 3.35 -3.86 14.09
C ALA A 398 3.80 -2.55 14.74
N ALA A 399 2.99 -1.97 15.63
CA ALA A 399 3.35 -0.77 16.40
C ALA A 399 4.55 -1.02 17.32
N LYS A 400 4.55 -2.16 18.00
CA LYS A 400 5.69 -2.58 18.82
C LYS A 400 6.97 -2.77 17.99
N ASN A 401 6.86 -3.39 16.80
CA ASN A 401 8.01 -3.53 15.90
C ASN A 401 8.57 -2.16 15.48
N LEU A 402 7.71 -1.20 15.16
CA LEU A 402 8.13 0.16 14.81
C LEU A 402 8.80 0.87 16.00
N GLU A 403 8.23 0.76 17.20
CA GLU A 403 8.75 1.38 18.42
C GLU A 403 10.11 0.79 18.82
N ASP A 404 10.22 -0.54 18.90
CA ASP A 404 11.43 -1.28 19.32
C ASP A 404 12.60 -1.09 18.32
N ASN A 405 12.33 -0.66 17.09
CA ASN A 405 13.32 -0.50 16.03
C ASN A 405 13.42 0.93 15.49
N THR A 406 12.98 1.91 16.28
CA THR A 406 13.22 3.33 16.04
C THR A 406 14.14 3.89 17.12
N PHE A 407 15.29 4.42 16.71
CA PHE A 407 16.37 4.80 17.62
C PHE A 407 16.74 6.27 17.47
N ASP A 408 16.90 6.99 18.59
CA ASP A 408 17.50 8.30 18.61
C ASP A 408 19.03 8.16 18.57
N MET A 409 19.66 8.75 17.55
CA MET A 409 21.09 8.63 17.29
C MET A 409 21.74 10.01 17.12
N THR A 410 23.00 10.11 17.49
CA THR A 410 23.74 11.38 17.53
C THR A 410 24.95 11.44 16.60
N SER A 411 25.32 10.31 16.00
CA SER A 411 26.41 10.20 15.03
C SER A 411 26.04 9.34 13.83
N TRP A 412 26.71 9.57 12.72
CA TRP A 412 26.51 8.74 11.52
C TRP A 412 27.11 7.33 11.68
N GLU A 413 28.08 7.16 12.57
CA GLU A 413 28.65 5.84 12.94
C GLU A 413 27.60 4.95 13.59
N GLU A 414 26.84 5.46 14.56
CA GLU A 414 25.71 4.75 15.17
C GLU A 414 24.68 4.34 14.14
N VAL A 415 24.33 5.24 13.20
CA VAL A 415 23.39 4.94 12.11
C VAL A 415 23.92 3.84 11.18
N LYS A 416 25.21 3.86 10.87
CA LYS A 416 25.87 2.82 10.07
C LYS A 416 25.82 1.47 10.76
N GLU A 417 26.15 1.42 12.04
CA GLU A 417 26.12 0.18 12.83
C GLU A 417 24.70 -0.42 12.87
N MET A 418 23.69 0.41 13.10
CA MET A 418 22.28 0.00 13.01
C MET A 418 21.94 -0.57 11.62
N ALA A 419 22.27 0.16 10.55
CA ALA A 419 21.92 -0.21 9.18
C ALA A 419 22.58 -1.50 8.71
N GLN A 420 23.83 -1.75 9.15
CA GLN A 420 24.58 -2.97 8.83
C GLN A 420 24.22 -4.15 9.73
N GLY A 421 23.65 -3.90 10.89
CA GLY A 421 23.25 -4.90 11.87
C GLY A 421 21.74 -5.18 11.83
N LYS A 422 21.06 -4.70 12.85
CA LYS A 422 19.65 -5.00 13.11
C LYS A 422 18.67 -4.35 12.11
N GLY A 423 19.07 -3.25 11.48
CA GLY A 423 18.18 -2.40 10.71
C GLY A 423 17.30 -1.51 11.61
N GLY A 424 16.38 -0.76 11.01
CA GLY A 424 15.46 0.10 11.73
C GLY A 424 15.44 1.54 11.20
N PHE A 425 14.79 2.41 11.95
CA PHE A 425 14.80 3.84 11.71
C PHE A 425 15.75 4.54 12.70
N ALA A 426 16.69 5.33 12.18
CA ALA A 426 17.46 6.27 12.95
C ALA A 426 16.79 7.64 12.91
N ARG A 427 16.39 8.17 14.05
CA ARG A 427 15.92 9.55 14.20
C ARG A 427 17.09 10.41 14.66
N THR A 428 17.41 11.44 13.88
CA THR A 428 18.58 12.28 14.14
C THR A 428 18.28 13.75 13.90
N LYS A 429 19.23 14.63 14.26
CA LYS A 429 19.26 16.01 13.81
C LYS A 429 19.98 16.13 12.47
N TRP A 430 19.46 17.01 11.60
CA TRP A 430 19.99 17.27 10.27
C TRP A 430 19.98 18.77 9.95
N CYS A 431 21.06 19.27 9.34
CA CYS A 431 21.23 20.70 9.06
C CYS A 431 20.51 21.21 7.80
N GLY A 432 19.80 20.32 7.06
CA GLY A 432 19.13 20.67 5.81
C GLY A 432 20.04 20.62 4.56
N SER A 433 21.33 20.33 4.71
CA SER A 433 22.27 20.33 3.59
C SER A 433 22.18 19.06 2.74
N LEU A 434 22.14 19.22 1.43
CA LEU A 434 22.23 18.11 0.47
C LEU A 434 23.54 17.32 0.63
N GLU A 435 24.67 18.01 0.91
CA GLU A 435 25.95 17.34 1.11
C GLU A 435 25.92 16.36 2.28
N CYS A 436 25.29 16.75 3.40
CA CYS A 436 25.12 15.88 4.55
C CYS A 436 24.18 14.72 4.24
N GLU A 437 23.14 14.93 3.44
CA GLU A 437 22.23 13.85 3.02
C GLU A 437 22.92 12.83 2.13
N LEU A 438 23.72 13.29 1.17
CA LEU A 438 24.53 12.41 0.29
C LEU A 438 25.58 11.65 1.11
N ALA A 439 26.23 12.31 2.07
CA ALA A 439 27.21 11.69 2.95
C ALA A 439 26.60 10.56 3.82
N MET A 440 25.35 10.67 4.22
CA MET A 440 24.65 9.58 4.95
C MET A 440 24.50 8.34 4.11
N LYS A 441 24.18 8.49 2.80
CA LYS A 441 24.10 7.38 1.88
C LYS A 441 25.47 6.73 1.67
N GLU A 442 26.51 7.53 1.46
CA GLU A 442 27.86 7.05 1.21
C GLU A 442 28.48 6.38 2.47
N LYS A 443 28.39 7.03 3.64
CA LYS A 443 29.05 6.58 4.86
C LYS A 443 28.27 5.49 5.60
N ALA A 444 26.95 5.63 5.70
CA ALA A 444 26.10 4.76 6.51
C ALA A 444 25.20 3.81 5.68
N GLY A 445 25.11 3.97 4.36
CA GLY A 445 24.30 3.11 3.50
C GLY A 445 22.79 3.31 3.64
N VAL A 446 22.35 4.42 4.23
CA VAL A 446 20.94 4.75 4.45
C VAL A 446 20.50 5.91 3.55
N SER A 447 19.19 6.00 3.31
CA SER A 447 18.56 7.16 2.68
C SER A 447 17.68 7.89 3.68
N SER A 448 17.44 9.18 3.45
CA SER A 448 16.44 9.94 4.20
C SER A 448 15.06 9.35 3.92
N ARG A 449 14.28 9.13 4.98
CA ARG A 449 12.90 8.65 4.82
C ARG A 449 11.92 9.81 4.79
N CYS A 450 11.95 10.60 5.85
CA CYS A 450 11.18 11.84 5.94
C CYS A 450 11.63 12.69 7.14
N MET A 451 11.32 13.96 7.07
CA MET A 451 11.26 14.84 8.22
C MET A 451 9.87 14.70 8.85
N PRO A 452 9.75 14.20 10.09
CA PRO A 452 8.43 13.98 10.69
C PRO A 452 7.62 15.27 10.75
N LEU A 453 6.30 15.21 10.55
CA LEU A 453 5.43 16.39 10.61
C LEU A 453 5.49 17.04 12.01
N LYS A 454 5.57 16.22 13.06
CA LYS A 454 5.77 16.70 14.42
C LYS A 454 7.27 16.69 14.72
N GLN A 455 7.88 17.87 14.63
CA GLN A 455 9.27 18.10 15.02
C GLN A 455 9.40 18.19 16.55
N SER A 456 10.53 17.76 17.11
CA SER A 456 10.75 17.82 18.55
C SER A 456 10.87 19.26 19.10
N GLY A 457 11.23 20.21 18.23
CA GLY A 457 11.50 21.59 18.61
C GLY A 457 12.82 21.79 19.39
N THR A 458 13.59 20.72 19.58
CA THR A 458 14.87 20.79 20.31
C THR A 458 16.02 21.11 19.35
N THR A 459 17.04 21.79 19.85
CA THR A 459 18.30 22.00 19.15
C THR A 459 19.25 20.84 19.40
N GLY A 460 20.02 20.47 18.38
CA GLY A 460 21.05 19.45 18.45
C GLY A 460 22.09 19.64 17.35
N LYS A 461 22.99 18.68 17.19
CA LYS A 461 24.04 18.71 16.16
C LYS A 461 23.70 17.79 15.00
N CYS A 462 23.90 18.28 13.77
CA CYS A 462 23.83 17.45 12.58
C CYS A 462 24.80 16.28 12.71
N VAL A 463 24.29 15.05 12.54
CA VAL A 463 25.07 13.81 12.70
C VAL A 463 26.24 13.67 11.72
N VAL A 464 26.29 14.48 10.67
CA VAL A 464 27.37 14.46 9.66
C VAL A 464 28.38 15.56 9.87
N CYS A 465 27.95 16.83 9.89
CA CYS A 465 28.86 17.98 9.92
C CYS A 465 28.99 18.63 11.30
N GLY A 466 28.23 18.23 12.31
CA GLY A 466 28.26 18.76 13.65
C GLY A 466 27.65 20.17 13.78
N LYS A 467 27.13 20.77 12.73
CA LYS A 467 26.46 22.08 12.77
C LYS A 467 25.20 22.02 13.63
N GLU A 468 24.99 23.06 14.42
CA GLU A 468 23.80 23.22 15.24
C GLU A 468 22.53 23.33 14.35
N CYS A 469 21.49 22.60 14.68
CA CYS A 469 20.26 22.56 13.91
C CYS A 469 19.07 22.02 14.73
N THR A 470 17.85 22.23 14.22
CA THR A 470 16.60 21.85 14.90
C THR A 470 15.80 20.79 14.17
N THR A 471 16.10 20.51 12.88
CA THR A 471 15.33 19.59 12.06
C THR A 471 15.54 18.13 12.47
N ASP A 472 14.47 17.46 12.83
CA ASP A 472 14.45 16.00 13.01
C ASP A 472 14.23 15.32 11.65
N ILE A 473 14.95 14.23 11.42
CA ILE A 473 14.84 13.43 10.20
C ILE A 473 14.96 11.94 10.52
N TYR A 474 14.25 11.12 9.76
CA TYR A 474 14.36 9.65 9.79
C TYR A 474 15.24 9.15 8.65
N TRP A 475 16.17 8.25 9.01
CA TRP A 475 17.02 7.50 8.07
C TRP A 475 16.72 6.02 8.17
N GLY A 476 16.90 5.32 7.06
CA GLY A 476 16.76 3.86 7.05
C GLY A 476 17.17 3.27 5.70
N VAL A 477 17.39 1.96 5.71
CA VAL A 477 17.47 1.17 4.47
C VAL A 477 16.06 0.99 3.93
N ALA A 478 15.86 1.15 2.62
CA ALA A 478 14.53 1.10 2.01
C ALA A 478 14.46 0.08 0.87
N TYR A 479 13.23 -0.36 0.58
CA TYR A 479 12.88 -1.16 -0.59
C TYR A 479 12.85 -0.35 -1.89
#